data_bb2d531fe8608092fca3eb1b9907436c
#
_entry.id   bb2d531fe8608092fca3eb1b9907436c
#
_cell.length_a   1.000
_cell.length_b   1.000
_cell.length_c   1.000
_cell.angle_alpha   90.00
_cell.angle_beta   90.00
_cell.angle_gamma   90.00
#
_symmetry.space_group_name_H-M   'P 1'
#
loop_
_entity.id
_entity.type
_entity.pdbx_description
1 polymer ?
#
loop_
_entity_poly.entity_id
_entity_poly.type
_entity_poly.pdbx_seq_one_letter_code
_entity_poly.pdbx_strand_id
1 'polypeptide(L)'
;MNRGIAAGAFLLLATLPLAAQTPAPTPPPAAADPTADDLYQLGQQLFEQLAPPEIKERYEFPSKEQWDAFAARFQRALQNDDLSALADYVPEARAALTALRALPGYEDYADWLEQRLDEITVAREVTAPPAPNAPPPARPGAMPYYDLWLARVKTRPAPARAATLMPRLRAAFVAEGVPPELAWLAEAESSLNPAARSPVGAKGLFQFMPDTAKSLGLSTFLPDERTDPEKSAHAAARYLKMLHGRFHDWPLAFAAYNAGEGRVGRELAARRASDFAGIAAHLPAETRMYVPKVCALVAVRAGVAPEKIPAPRE
;
A
#
# COMPACT_ATOMS: atom_id res chain seq x y z
N MET A 1 15.31 -16.59 29.96
CA MET A 1 15.39 -15.68 28.78
C MET A 1 13.96 -15.49 28.28
N ASN A 2 13.44 -14.27 28.35
CA ASN A 2 12.10 -13.98 27.82
C ASN A 2 12.16 -14.09 26.30
N ARG A 3 11.43 -15.05 25.74
CA ARG A 3 11.20 -15.13 24.29
C ARG A 3 10.25 -14.00 23.90
N GLY A 4 10.61 -13.23 22.86
CA GLY A 4 9.74 -12.18 22.32
C GLY A 4 8.49 -12.79 21.69
N ILE A 5 7.37 -12.06 21.70
CA ILE A 5 6.11 -12.52 21.13
C ILE A 5 6.01 -12.01 19.69
N ALA A 6 5.81 -12.90 18.73
CA ALA A 6 5.76 -12.58 17.29
C ALA A 6 4.35 -12.19 16.78
N ALA A 7 3.47 -11.74 17.68
CA ALA A 7 2.05 -11.52 17.38
C ALA A 7 1.79 -10.63 16.15
N GLY A 8 2.44 -9.48 16.08
CA GLY A 8 2.18 -8.51 15.03
C GLY A 8 2.68 -8.91 13.64
N ALA A 9 3.76 -9.65 13.58
CA ALA A 9 4.41 -10.04 12.33
C ALA A 9 3.65 -11.12 11.56
N PHE A 10 3.13 -12.12 12.29
CA PHE A 10 2.41 -13.24 11.69
C PHE A 10 0.96 -12.89 11.32
N LEU A 11 0.34 -11.91 11.99
CA LEU A 11 -0.99 -11.45 11.62
C LEU A 11 -0.97 -10.68 10.30
N LEU A 12 0.05 -9.87 10.08
CA LEU A 12 0.27 -9.22 8.79
C LEU A 12 0.53 -10.23 7.67
N LEU A 13 1.11 -11.40 7.98
CA LEU A 13 1.32 -12.51 7.05
C LEU A 13 0.04 -13.33 6.80
N ALA A 14 -0.82 -13.52 7.79
CA ALA A 14 -2.04 -14.31 7.68
C ALA A 14 -3.13 -13.65 6.81
N THR A 15 -3.03 -12.36 6.52
CA THR A 15 -3.91 -11.65 5.58
C THR A 15 -3.49 -11.78 4.11
N LEU A 16 -2.44 -12.58 3.82
CA LEU A 16 -1.89 -12.75 2.49
C LEU A 16 -2.51 -13.97 1.79
N PRO A 17 -2.89 -13.87 0.51
CA PRO A 17 -3.31 -15.04 -0.25
C PRO A 17 -2.12 -15.98 -0.48
N LEU A 18 -2.28 -17.20 -0.04
CA LEU A 18 -1.32 -18.29 -0.21
C LEU A 18 -1.20 -18.67 -1.70
N ALA A 19 -0.21 -18.15 -2.37
CA ALA A 19 0.24 -18.66 -3.67
C ALA A 19 1.57 -19.38 -3.48
N ALA A 20 1.55 -20.51 -2.76
CA ALA A 20 2.68 -21.42 -2.70
C ALA A 20 2.52 -22.48 -3.78
N GLN A 21 3.58 -22.69 -4.57
CA GLN A 21 3.70 -23.78 -5.51
C GLN A 21 3.95 -25.10 -4.76
N THR A 22 2.87 -25.72 -4.31
CA THR A 22 2.78 -27.15 -4.05
C THR A 22 1.55 -27.66 -4.81
N PRO A 23 1.52 -28.92 -5.32
CA PRO A 23 0.38 -29.41 -6.09
C PRO A 23 -0.89 -29.24 -5.24
N ALA A 24 -1.84 -28.51 -5.80
CA ALA A 24 -3.04 -28.09 -5.13
C ALA A 24 -3.87 -29.28 -4.60
N PRO A 25 -4.27 -29.29 -3.35
CA PRO A 25 -5.48 -29.98 -2.96
C PRO A 25 -6.67 -29.26 -3.63
N THR A 26 -7.64 -30.05 -4.11
CA THR A 26 -8.88 -29.59 -4.72
C THR A 26 -9.49 -28.44 -3.91
N PRO A 27 -9.88 -27.30 -4.52
CA PRO A 27 -10.42 -26.19 -3.77
C PRO A 27 -11.71 -26.62 -3.07
N PRO A 28 -11.88 -26.34 -1.78
CA PRO A 28 -13.14 -26.52 -1.10
C PRO A 28 -14.21 -25.63 -1.75
N PRO A 29 -15.50 -26.01 -1.69
CA PRO A 29 -16.59 -25.21 -2.21
C PRO A 29 -16.56 -23.83 -1.57
N ALA A 30 -16.96 -22.79 -2.31
CA ALA A 30 -16.90 -21.37 -1.95
C ALA A 30 -17.20 -21.15 -0.45
N ALA A 31 -16.14 -21.05 0.33
CA ALA A 31 -16.23 -20.89 1.76
C ALA A 31 -16.50 -19.40 2.08
N ALA A 32 -17.28 -19.18 3.12
CA ALA A 32 -17.41 -17.89 3.78
C ALA A 32 -16.03 -17.25 4.04
N ASP A 33 -15.96 -15.93 4.08
CA ASP A 33 -14.71 -15.22 4.40
C ASP A 33 -14.07 -15.83 5.66
N PRO A 34 -12.74 -16.05 5.66
CA PRO A 34 -12.06 -16.72 6.76
C PRO A 34 -12.32 -15.96 8.07
N THR A 35 -12.71 -16.68 9.11
CA THR A 35 -12.91 -16.08 10.44
C THR A 35 -11.57 -15.71 11.09
N ALA A 36 -11.62 -14.91 12.15
CA ALA A 36 -10.42 -14.59 12.94
C ALA A 36 -9.75 -15.85 13.50
N ASP A 37 -10.54 -16.90 13.78
CA ASP A 37 -10.05 -18.19 14.26
C ASP A 37 -9.33 -18.97 13.16
N ASP A 38 -9.89 -18.97 11.94
CA ASP A 38 -9.24 -19.60 10.78
C ASP A 38 -7.88 -18.93 10.48
N LEU A 39 -7.81 -17.62 10.58
CA LEU A 39 -6.58 -16.84 10.40
C LEU A 39 -5.56 -17.13 11.51
N TYR A 40 -6.01 -17.30 12.76
CA TYR A 40 -5.14 -17.69 13.87
C TYR A 40 -4.52 -19.06 13.64
N GLN A 41 -5.35 -20.06 13.31
CA GLN A 41 -4.89 -21.43 13.06
C GLN A 41 -3.93 -21.49 11.87
N LEU A 42 -4.25 -20.78 10.79
CA LEU A 42 -3.37 -20.69 9.61
C LEU A 42 -2.03 -20.03 9.98
N GLY A 43 -2.05 -18.94 10.71
CA GLY A 43 -0.85 -18.25 11.16
C GLY A 43 0.03 -19.15 12.06
N GLN A 44 -0.58 -19.90 12.97
CA GLN A 44 0.12 -20.87 13.83
C GLN A 44 0.75 -21.99 13.01
N GLN A 45 0.02 -22.57 12.08
CA GLN A 45 0.55 -23.61 11.19
C GLN A 45 1.71 -23.11 10.34
N LEU A 46 1.59 -21.91 9.78
CA LEU A 46 2.68 -21.30 9.01
C LEU A 46 3.91 -21.03 9.86
N PHE A 47 3.74 -20.56 11.10
CA PHE A 47 4.85 -20.39 12.04
C PHE A 47 5.54 -21.71 12.34
N GLU A 48 4.78 -22.75 12.66
CA GLU A 48 5.32 -24.07 12.99
C GLU A 48 6.02 -24.75 11.79
N GLN A 49 5.50 -24.58 10.60
CA GLN A 49 6.02 -25.24 9.41
C GLN A 49 7.14 -24.47 8.71
N LEU A 50 7.06 -23.15 8.67
CA LEU A 50 7.91 -22.31 7.83
C LEU A 50 8.88 -21.42 8.60
N ALA A 51 8.64 -21.13 9.89
CA ALA A 51 9.57 -20.26 10.63
C ALA A 51 10.92 -20.95 10.82
N PRO A 52 12.03 -20.29 10.47
CA PRO A 52 13.37 -20.81 10.69
C PRO A 52 13.64 -21.13 12.17
N PRO A 53 14.53 -22.10 12.47
CA PRO A 53 14.87 -22.46 13.85
C PRO A 53 15.28 -21.26 14.71
N GLU A 54 16.06 -20.32 14.16
CA GLU A 54 16.53 -19.12 14.84
C GLU A 54 15.38 -18.19 15.24
N ILE A 55 14.32 -18.17 14.44
CA ILE A 55 13.10 -17.41 14.74
C ILE A 55 12.30 -18.10 15.83
N LYS A 56 12.14 -19.44 15.77
CA LYS A 56 11.44 -20.23 16.80
C LYS A 56 12.16 -20.21 18.15
N GLU A 57 13.48 -20.11 18.16
CA GLU A 57 14.26 -19.95 19.39
C GLU A 57 14.07 -18.56 20.03
N ARG A 58 13.87 -17.54 19.21
CA ARG A 58 13.78 -16.13 19.64
C ARG A 58 12.36 -15.67 19.91
N TYR A 59 11.39 -16.22 19.19
CA TYR A 59 9.98 -15.81 19.24
C TYR A 59 9.08 -17.02 19.48
N GLU A 60 7.97 -16.77 20.16
CA GLU A 60 6.86 -17.71 20.31
C GLU A 60 5.66 -17.20 19.49
N PHE A 61 4.88 -18.12 18.90
CA PHE A 61 3.62 -17.74 18.29
C PHE A 61 2.68 -17.24 19.39
N PRO A 62 1.93 -16.12 19.15
CA PRO A 62 1.09 -15.52 20.18
C PRO A 62 0.01 -16.49 20.66
N SER A 63 -0.39 -16.37 21.92
CA SER A 63 -1.60 -17.04 22.40
C SER A 63 -2.84 -16.51 21.65
N LYS A 64 -3.92 -17.29 21.64
CA LYS A 64 -5.18 -16.86 21.02
C LYS A 64 -5.70 -15.54 21.58
N GLU A 65 -5.54 -15.32 22.89
CA GLU A 65 -5.95 -14.07 23.56
C GLU A 65 -5.14 -12.86 23.06
N GLN A 66 -3.82 -13.03 22.91
CA GLN A 66 -2.95 -11.98 22.39
C GLN A 66 -3.24 -11.69 20.91
N TRP A 67 -3.53 -12.73 20.14
CA TRP A 67 -3.96 -12.58 18.73
C TRP A 67 -5.26 -11.81 18.61
N ASP A 68 -6.29 -12.16 19.39
CA ASP A 68 -7.58 -11.50 19.36
C ASP A 68 -7.49 -10.04 19.80
N ALA A 69 -6.68 -9.75 20.83
CA ALA A 69 -6.42 -8.38 21.26
C ALA A 69 -5.74 -7.55 20.16
N PHE A 70 -4.77 -8.15 19.45
CA PHE A 70 -4.12 -7.51 18.31
C PHE A 70 -5.13 -7.30 17.17
N ALA A 71 -5.88 -8.33 16.77
CA ALA A 71 -6.86 -8.23 15.68
C ALA A 71 -7.90 -7.14 15.95
N ALA A 72 -8.41 -7.07 17.19
CA ALA A 72 -9.33 -6.01 17.59
C ALA A 72 -8.70 -4.62 17.56
N ARG A 73 -7.42 -4.49 17.92
CA ARG A 73 -6.69 -3.22 17.87
C ARG A 73 -6.41 -2.80 16.43
N PHE A 74 -6.00 -3.75 15.58
CA PHE A 74 -5.80 -3.53 14.15
C PHE A 74 -7.08 -3.09 13.46
N GLN A 75 -8.19 -3.77 13.74
CA GLN A 75 -9.50 -3.41 13.19
C GLN A 75 -9.94 -2.00 13.63
N ARG A 76 -9.73 -1.64 14.90
CA ARG A 76 -10.00 -0.28 15.38
C ARG A 76 -9.11 0.77 14.71
N ALA A 77 -7.83 0.46 14.49
CA ALA A 77 -6.90 1.35 13.80
C ALA A 77 -7.36 1.63 12.35
N LEU A 78 -7.84 0.60 11.65
CA LEU A 78 -8.41 0.74 10.30
C LEU A 78 -9.73 1.53 10.31
N GLN A 79 -10.63 1.25 11.27
CA GLN A 79 -11.92 1.94 11.39
C GLN A 79 -11.78 3.41 11.77
N ASN A 80 -10.81 3.73 12.61
CA ASN A 80 -10.53 5.10 13.07
C ASN A 80 -9.52 5.83 12.18
N ASP A 81 -9.04 5.17 11.11
CA ASP A 81 -8.02 5.71 10.21
C ASP A 81 -6.74 6.15 10.97
N ASP A 82 -6.37 5.40 12.01
CA ASP A 82 -5.23 5.68 12.89
C ASP A 82 -4.19 4.56 12.85
N LEU A 83 -3.32 4.63 11.84
CA LEU A 83 -2.21 3.69 11.69
C LEU A 83 -1.15 3.83 12.80
N SER A 84 -1.12 4.97 13.51
CA SER A 84 -0.15 5.17 14.60
C SER A 84 -0.37 4.21 15.76
N ALA A 85 -1.62 3.73 15.95
CA ALA A 85 -1.96 2.72 16.95
C ALA A 85 -1.27 1.36 16.72
N LEU A 86 -0.70 1.13 15.52
CA LEU A 86 0.05 -0.08 15.18
C LEU A 86 1.56 0.07 15.44
N ALA A 87 2.02 1.23 15.87
CA ALA A 87 3.44 1.52 16.03
C ALA A 87 4.14 0.64 17.08
N ASP A 88 3.40 0.13 18.06
CA ASP A 88 3.93 -0.77 19.09
C ASP A 88 4.36 -2.13 18.53
N TYR A 89 3.87 -2.51 17.35
CA TYR A 89 4.20 -3.78 16.67
C TYR A 89 5.32 -3.66 15.64
N VAL A 90 5.88 -2.46 15.46
CA VAL A 90 6.97 -2.22 14.50
C VAL A 90 8.22 -3.09 14.78
N PRO A 91 8.66 -3.30 16.04
CA PRO A 91 9.83 -4.16 16.30
C PRO A 91 9.63 -5.59 15.81
N GLU A 92 8.47 -6.20 16.11
CA GLU A 92 8.12 -7.57 15.71
C GLU A 92 7.98 -7.68 14.19
N ALA A 93 7.32 -6.71 13.57
CA ALA A 93 7.16 -6.67 12.12
C ALA A 93 8.51 -6.50 11.39
N ARG A 94 9.48 -5.75 11.95
CA ARG A 94 10.85 -5.68 11.43
C ARG A 94 11.60 -7.01 11.56
N ALA A 95 11.42 -7.73 12.66
CA ALA A 95 11.99 -9.07 12.81
C ALA A 95 11.44 -10.03 11.76
N ALA A 96 10.11 -10.00 11.50
CA ALA A 96 9.49 -10.77 10.43
C ALA A 96 9.99 -10.37 9.04
N LEU A 97 10.15 -9.08 8.77
CA LEU A 97 10.72 -8.59 7.51
C LEU A 97 12.13 -9.18 7.28
N THR A 98 12.96 -9.19 8.32
CA THR A 98 14.30 -9.78 8.24
C THR A 98 14.24 -11.27 7.90
N ALA A 99 13.33 -12.02 8.53
CA ALA A 99 13.12 -13.44 8.25
C ALA A 99 12.62 -13.66 6.81
N LEU A 100 11.62 -12.88 6.35
CA LEU A 100 11.11 -12.97 4.99
C LEU A 100 12.17 -12.68 3.93
N ARG A 101 13.04 -11.68 4.18
CA ARG A 101 14.16 -11.35 3.27
C ARG A 101 15.19 -12.49 3.16
N ALA A 102 15.30 -13.36 4.17
CA ALA A 102 16.19 -14.50 4.17
C ALA A 102 15.59 -15.76 3.49
N LEU A 103 14.29 -15.76 3.21
CA LEU A 103 13.58 -16.91 2.65
C LEU A 103 13.36 -16.73 1.14
N PRO A 104 13.93 -17.60 0.27
CA PRO A 104 13.66 -17.57 -1.16
C PRO A 104 12.17 -17.77 -1.47
N GLY A 105 11.62 -16.96 -2.39
CA GLY A 105 10.21 -17.01 -2.78
C GLY A 105 9.26 -16.17 -1.93
N TYR A 106 9.80 -15.48 -0.91
CA TYR A 106 9.01 -14.59 -0.04
C TYR A 106 9.31 -13.09 -0.25
N GLU A 107 10.01 -12.76 -1.32
CA GLU A 107 10.42 -11.38 -1.65
C GLU A 107 9.22 -10.43 -1.73
N ASP A 108 8.11 -10.87 -2.31
CA ASP A 108 6.88 -10.07 -2.44
C ASP A 108 6.25 -9.74 -1.10
N TYR A 109 6.27 -10.71 -0.19
CA TYR A 109 5.75 -10.53 1.16
C TYR A 109 6.65 -9.59 1.97
N ALA A 110 7.96 -9.71 1.78
CA ALA A 110 8.93 -8.80 2.39
C ALA A 110 8.71 -7.36 1.88
N ASP A 111 8.56 -7.17 0.58
CA ASP A 111 8.29 -5.86 -0.03
C ASP A 111 6.99 -5.24 0.47
N TRP A 112 5.93 -6.04 0.54
CA TRP A 112 4.64 -5.61 1.08
C TRP A 112 4.74 -5.21 2.56
N LEU A 113 5.37 -6.05 3.40
CA LEU A 113 5.52 -5.78 4.83
C LEU A 113 6.38 -4.53 5.07
N GLU A 114 7.46 -4.36 4.33
CA GLU A 114 8.30 -3.17 4.40
C GLU A 114 7.51 -1.89 4.09
N GLN A 115 6.65 -1.95 3.06
CA GLN A 115 5.79 -0.83 2.69
C GLN A 115 4.80 -0.47 3.82
N ARG A 116 4.18 -1.48 4.45
CA ARG A 116 3.28 -1.25 5.61
C ARG A 116 4.01 -0.70 6.82
N LEU A 117 5.20 -1.20 7.11
CA LEU A 117 6.06 -0.68 8.17
C LEU A 117 6.39 0.79 7.99
N ASP A 118 6.65 1.22 6.76
CA ASP A 118 6.89 2.63 6.47
C ASP A 118 5.65 3.49 6.73
N GLU A 119 4.48 3.03 6.27
CA GLU A 119 3.23 3.76 6.48
C GLU A 119 2.93 3.94 7.97
N ILE A 120 3.08 2.87 8.78
CA ILE A 120 2.90 2.92 10.24
C ILE A 120 3.94 3.85 10.88
N THR A 121 5.20 3.79 10.45
CA THR A 121 6.26 4.62 11.03
C THR A 121 6.06 6.09 10.68
N VAL A 122 5.67 6.40 9.43
CA VAL A 122 5.33 7.77 9.01
C VAL A 122 4.10 8.28 9.76
N ALA A 123 3.06 7.46 9.91
CA ALA A 123 1.88 7.83 10.67
C ALA A 123 2.23 8.23 12.10
N ARG A 124 3.13 7.48 12.77
CA ARG A 124 3.63 7.80 14.10
C ARG A 124 4.40 9.12 14.14
N GLU A 125 5.29 9.34 13.19
CA GLU A 125 6.07 10.59 13.11
C GLU A 125 5.15 11.80 12.93
N VAL A 126 4.08 11.64 12.18
CA VAL A 126 3.07 12.67 11.89
C VAL A 126 2.17 12.99 13.08
N THR A 127 1.83 11.98 13.89
CA THR A 127 0.98 12.16 15.07
C THR A 127 1.76 12.51 16.35
N ALA A 128 3.08 12.35 16.33
CA ALA A 128 3.94 12.75 17.44
C ALA A 128 3.84 14.27 17.66
N PRO A 129 3.75 14.76 18.91
CA PRO A 129 3.86 16.17 19.18
C PRO A 129 5.17 16.72 18.61
N PRO A 130 5.16 17.93 18.00
CA PRO A 130 6.38 18.48 17.40
C PRO A 130 7.49 18.58 18.45
N ALA A 131 8.70 18.18 18.08
CA ALA A 131 9.85 18.34 18.95
C ALA A 131 10.01 19.83 19.35
N PRO A 132 10.49 20.15 20.58
CA PRO A 132 10.63 21.54 21.04
C PRO A 132 11.41 22.45 20.10
N ASN A 133 12.24 21.89 19.22
CA ASN A 133 13.05 22.60 18.22
C ASN A 133 12.68 22.16 16.78
N ALA A 134 11.46 21.68 16.55
CA ALA A 134 11.03 21.34 15.18
C ALA A 134 11.15 22.59 14.28
N PRO A 135 11.64 22.45 13.05
CA PRO A 135 11.64 23.54 12.10
C PRO A 135 10.20 24.03 11.88
N PRO A 136 10.02 25.32 11.59
CA PRO A 136 8.69 25.84 11.32
C PRO A 136 8.00 25.04 10.24
N PRO A 137 6.66 24.93 10.27
CA PRO A 137 5.89 24.17 9.29
C PRO A 137 6.30 24.61 7.87
N ALA A 138 6.39 23.64 6.99
CA ALA A 138 6.78 23.82 5.60
C ALA A 138 6.05 25.04 4.99
N ARG A 139 6.74 25.67 4.02
CA ARG A 139 6.26 26.87 3.33
C ARG A 139 4.79 26.76 2.97
N PRO A 140 4.01 27.87 3.04
CA PRO A 140 2.61 27.88 2.58
C PRO A 140 2.52 27.25 1.17
N GLY A 141 1.65 26.24 1.01
CA GLY A 141 1.51 25.49 -0.24
C GLY A 141 2.44 24.28 -0.40
N ALA A 142 3.35 23.99 0.55
CA ALA A 142 4.15 22.77 0.50
C ALA A 142 3.26 21.54 0.77
N MET A 143 3.49 20.49 0.00
CA MET A 143 2.78 19.20 0.19
C MET A 143 3.17 18.60 1.54
N PRO A 144 2.21 18.36 2.46
CA PRO A 144 2.50 17.75 3.75
C PRO A 144 3.23 16.40 3.57
N TYR A 145 4.23 16.12 4.41
CA TYR A 145 4.96 14.85 4.49
C TYR A 145 5.79 14.47 3.25
N TYR A 146 5.86 15.32 2.23
CA TYR A 146 6.61 15.02 1.00
C TYR A 146 8.10 14.78 1.26
N ASP A 147 8.75 15.67 2.02
CA ASP A 147 10.17 15.54 2.31
C ASP A 147 10.50 14.27 3.11
N LEU A 148 9.59 13.86 4.00
CA LEU A 148 9.71 12.64 4.78
C LEU A 148 9.68 11.40 3.86
N TRP A 149 8.69 11.32 2.95
CA TRP A 149 8.62 10.24 1.98
C TRP A 149 9.78 10.27 0.99
N LEU A 150 10.19 11.44 0.56
CA LEU A 150 11.34 11.62 -0.35
C LEU A 150 12.63 11.05 0.27
N ALA A 151 12.88 11.33 1.55
CA ALA A 151 14.04 10.79 2.27
C ALA A 151 13.98 9.25 2.35
N ARG A 152 12.81 8.67 2.65
CA ARG A 152 12.61 7.21 2.73
C ARG A 152 12.77 6.52 1.38
N VAL A 153 12.13 7.03 0.35
CA VAL A 153 12.18 6.42 -0.99
C VAL A 153 13.59 6.47 -1.58
N LYS A 154 14.37 7.51 -1.29
CA LYS A 154 15.77 7.64 -1.72
C LYS A 154 16.69 6.53 -1.19
N THR A 155 16.42 6.02 0.00
CA THR A 155 17.23 4.95 0.62
C THR A 155 16.78 3.55 0.23
N ARG A 156 15.65 3.42 -0.49
CA ARG A 156 15.09 2.14 -0.89
C ARG A 156 15.37 1.85 -2.37
N PRO A 157 15.90 0.66 -2.70
CA PRO A 157 15.99 0.22 -4.09
C PRO A 157 14.60 0.09 -4.71
N ALA A 158 14.50 0.21 -6.02
CA ALA A 158 13.26 -0.13 -6.71
C ALA A 158 12.99 -1.64 -6.58
N PRO A 159 11.71 -2.08 -6.51
CA PRO A 159 11.37 -3.49 -6.50
C PRO A 159 12.03 -4.23 -7.67
N ALA A 160 12.48 -5.47 -7.44
CA ALA A 160 13.19 -6.26 -8.45
C ALA A 160 12.39 -6.41 -9.76
N ARG A 161 11.06 -6.49 -9.67
CA ARG A 161 10.16 -6.56 -10.84
C ARG A 161 10.12 -5.29 -11.68
N ALA A 162 10.65 -4.16 -11.19
CA ALA A 162 10.64 -2.91 -11.93
C ALA A 162 11.36 -3.05 -13.29
N ALA A 163 12.48 -3.76 -13.33
CA ALA A 163 13.24 -3.96 -14.58
C ALA A 163 12.38 -4.61 -15.70
N THR A 164 11.51 -5.54 -15.34
CA THR A 164 10.67 -6.29 -16.30
C THR A 164 9.34 -5.59 -16.58
N LEU A 165 8.70 -5.04 -15.55
CA LEU A 165 7.35 -4.50 -15.67
C LEU A 165 7.31 -3.06 -16.16
N MET A 166 8.18 -2.18 -15.66
CA MET A 166 8.08 -0.75 -15.95
C MET A 166 8.13 -0.37 -17.43
N PRO A 167 8.92 -1.03 -18.31
CA PRO A 167 8.87 -0.71 -19.73
C PRO A 167 7.46 -0.87 -20.33
N ARG A 168 6.75 -1.95 -19.98
CA ARG A 168 5.39 -2.26 -20.46
C ARG A 168 4.35 -1.33 -19.86
N LEU A 169 4.43 -1.08 -18.54
CA LEU A 169 3.52 -0.16 -17.86
C LEU A 169 3.63 1.26 -18.40
N ARG A 170 4.86 1.76 -18.60
CA ARG A 170 5.12 3.08 -19.17
C ARG A 170 4.60 3.19 -20.61
N ALA A 171 4.74 2.14 -21.42
CA ALA A 171 4.21 2.10 -22.77
C ALA A 171 2.67 2.22 -22.77
N ALA A 172 1.97 1.53 -21.85
CA ALA A 172 0.52 1.65 -21.71
C ALA A 172 0.10 3.07 -21.31
N PHE A 173 0.81 3.73 -20.39
CA PHE A 173 0.55 5.10 -19.99
C PHE A 173 0.73 6.09 -21.17
N VAL A 174 1.81 5.93 -21.95
CA VAL A 174 2.05 6.73 -23.16
C VAL A 174 0.92 6.55 -24.18
N ALA A 175 0.45 5.32 -24.40
CA ALA A 175 -0.62 5.01 -25.32
C ALA A 175 -1.96 5.69 -24.93
N GLU A 176 -2.21 5.91 -23.65
CA GLU A 176 -3.39 6.62 -23.13
C GLU A 176 -3.16 8.15 -23.02
N GLY A 177 -2.00 8.66 -23.45
CA GLY A 177 -1.66 10.08 -23.39
C GLY A 177 -1.33 10.57 -21.97
N VAL A 178 -0.99 9.66 -21.04
CA VAL A 178 -0.66 9.98 -19.65
C VAL A 178 0.88 9.95 -19.48
N PRO A 179 1.46 10.84 -18.66
CA PRO A 179 2.89 10.84 -18.40
C PRO A 179 3.37 9.47 -17.94
N PRO A 180 4.37 8.85 -18.61
CA PRO A 180 4.84 7.51 -18.30
C PRO A 180 5.47 7.38 -16.90
N GLU A 181 5.89 8.49 -16.32
CA GLU A 181 6.41 8.58 -14.95
C GLU A 181 5.38 8.12 -13.91
N LEU A 182 4.09 8.32 -14.21
CA LEU A 182 2.99 7.98 -13.32
C LEU A 182 2.74 6.46 -13.23
N ALA A 183 3.34 5.66 -14.10
CA ALA A 183 3.32 4.20 -13.97
C ALA A 183 3.94 3.71 -12.64
N TRP A 184 4.78 4.54 -11.99
CA TRP A 184 5.31 4.27 -10.65
C TRP A 184 4.25 4.27 -9.54
N LEU A 185 3.02 4.69 -9.83
CA LEU A 185 1.87 4.47 -8.95
C LEU A 185 1.73 2.98 -8.55
N ALA A 186 2.05 2.05 -9.45
CA ALA A 186 2.03 0.62 -9.17
C ALA A 186 2.99 0.19 -8.05
N GLU A 187 4.10 0.92 -7.82
CA GLU A 187 4.96 0.68 -6.65
C GLU A 187 4.25 1.10 -5.36
N ALA A 188 3.52 2.23 -5.37
CA ALA A 188 2.77 2.69 -4.21
C ALA A 188 1.62 1.72 -3.84
N GLU A 189 0.98 1.14 -4.83
CA GLU A 189 -0.21 0.29 -4.68
C GLU A 189 0.14 -1.15 -4.26
N SER A 190 1.16 -1.75 -4.88
CA SER A 190 1.40 -3.18 -4.76
C SER A 190 2.88 -3.57 -4.66
N SER A 191 3.81 -2.63 -4.53
CA SER A 191 5.24 -2.89 -4.70
C SER A 191 5.56 -3.59 -6.04
N LEU A 192 4.82 -3.25 -7.10
CA LEU A 192 4.91 -3.87 -8.43
C LEU A 192 4.55 -5.38 -8.43
N ASN A 193 3.68 -5.84 -7.54
CA ASN A 193 3.20 -7.21 -7.53
C ASN A 193 1.88 -7.37 -8.32
N PRO A 194 1.87 -8.02 -9.51
CA PRO A 194 0.64 -8.21 -10.29
C PRO A 194 -0.35 -9.18 -9.63
N ALA A 195 0.11 -10.02 -8.72
CA ALA A 195 -0.73 -10.96 -7.98
C ALA A 195 -1.26 -10.39 -6.65
N ALA A 196 -0.91 -9.13 -6.31
CA ALA A 196 -1.31 -8.52 -5.05
C ALA A 196 -2.83 -8.52 -4.85
N ARG A 197 -3.25 -8.81 -3.62
CA ARG A 197 -4.65 -8.81 -3.20
C ARG A 197 -4.77 -8.14 -1.85
N SER A 198 -5.75 -7.27 -1.69
CA SER A 198 -6.06 -6.68 -0.39
C SER A 198 -7.19 -7.47 0.30
N PRO A 199 -7.27 -7.41 1.64
CA PRO A 199 -8.37 -8.03 2.40
C PRO A 199 -9.75 -7.48 2.02
N VAL A 200 -9.81 -6.25 1.50
CA VAL A 200 -11.05 -5.59 1.07
C VAL A 200 -11.37 -5.82 -0.42
N GLY A 201 -10.63 -6.69 -1.10
CA GLY A 201 -10.94 -7.14 -2.46
C GLY A 201 -10.28 -6.36 -3.59
N ALA A 202 -9.37 -5.41 -3.30
CA ALA A 202 -8.54 -4.79 -4.33
C ALA A 202 -7.53 -5.81 -4.90
N LYS A 203 -7.20 -5.71 -6.21
CA LYS A 203 -6.30 -6.66 -6.86
C LYS A 203 -5.35 -6.01 -7.88
N GLY A 204 -4.21 -6.68 -8.06
CA GLY A 204 -3.25 -6.43 -9.12
C GLY A 204 -2.33 -5.26 -8.86
N LEU A 205 -1.57 -4.87 -9.89
CA LEU A 205 -0.56 -3.81 -9.80
C LEU A 205 -1.10 -2.48 -9.29
N PHE A 206 -2.34 -2.14 -9.68
CA PHE A 206 -2.98 -0.85 -9.44
C PHE A 206 -4.11 -0.93 -8.40
N GLN A 207 -4.24 -2.05 -7.69
CA GLN A 207 -5.15 -2.28 -6.59
C GLN A 207 -6.61 -1.84 -6.87
N PHE A 208 -7.11 -2.21 -8.03
CA PHE A 208 -8.49 -1.88 -8.37
C PHE A 208 -9.50 -2.68 -7.55
N MET A 209 -10.46 -1.97 -6.96
CA MET A 209 -11.68 -2.56 -6.43
C MET A 209 -12.53 -3.13 -7.58
N PRO A 210 -13.36 -4.17 -7.34
CA PRO A 210 -14.15 -4.81 -8.40
C PRO A 210 -15.02 -3.84 -9.20
N ASP A 211 -15.70 -2.92 -8.52
CA ASP A 211 -16.62 -1.99 -9.20
C ASP A 211 -15.87 -0.92 -10.00
N THR A 212 -14.75 -0.42 -9.48
CA THR A 212 -13.86 0.49 -10.24
C THR A 212 -13.30 -0.22 -11.46
N ALA A 213 -12.84 -1.47 -11.33
CA ALA A 213 -12.34 -2.25 -12.46
C ALA A 213 -13.38 -2.41 -13.56
N LYS A 214 -14.62 -2.78 -13.19
CA LYS A 214 -15.74 -2.90 -14.15
C LYS A 214 -16.05 -1.58 -14.85
N SER A 215 -16.09 -0.47 -14.11
CA SER A 215 -16.34 0.86 -14.71
C SER A 215 -15.26 1.28 -15.69
N LEU A 216 -14.03 0.75 -15.53
CA LEU A 216 -12.89 0.97 -16.43
C LEU A 216 -12.78 -0.08 -17.55
N GLY A 217 -13.74 -1.00 -17.64
CA GLY A 217 -13.81 -2.01 -18.70
C GLY A 217 -12.96 -3.25 -18.44
N LEU A 218 -12.48 -3.49 -17.20
CA LEU A 218 -11.77 -4.70 -16.84
C LEU A 218 -12.74 -5.80 -16.41
N SER A 219 -12.52 -7.03 -16.88
CA SER A 219 -13.18 -8.21 -16.33
C SER A 219 -12.69 -8.47 -14.89
N THR A 220 -13.63 -8.76 -14.00
CA THR A 220 -13.34 -9.17 -12.61
C THR A 220 -13.65 -10.65 -12.36
N PHE A 221 -13.99 -11.38 -13.41
CA PHE A 221 -14.24 -12.81 -13.42
C PHE A 221 -13.11 -13.53 -14.16
N LEU A 222 -13.22 -14.81 -14.44
CA LEU A 222 -12.14 -15.60 -15.06
C LEU A 222 -11.97 -15.32 -16.58
N PRO A 223 -10.81 -14.82 -17.02
CA PRO A 223 -9.68 -14.33 -16.20
C PRO A 223 -9.96 -12.97 -15.56
N ASP A 224 -9.48 -12.78 -14.32
CA ASP A 224 -9.56 -11.48 -13.63
C ASP A 224 -8.48 -10.54 -14.20
N GLU A 225 -8.88 -9.59 -15.04
CA GLU A 225 -7.97 -8.71 -15.80
C GLU A 225 -7.28 -7.65 -14.92
N ARG A 226 -7.67 -7.51 -13.66
CA ARG A 226 -6.96 -6.65 -12.70
C ARG A 226 -5.54 -7.16 -12.44
N THR A 227 -5.30 -8.47 -12.62
CA THR A 227 -3.97 -9.10 -12.46
C THR A 227 -3.14 -9.09 -13.74
N ASP A 228 -3.71 -8.70 -14.87
CA ASP A 228 -2.99 -8.51 -16.12
C ASP A 228 -2.25 -7.17 -16.08
N PRO A 229 -0.90 -7.17 -16.18
CA PRO A 229 -0.12 -5.95 -16.07
C PRO A 229 -0.45 -4.88 -17.12
N GLU A 230 -0.68 -5.26 -18.35
CA GLU A 230 -0.92 -4.31 -19.44
C GLU A 230 -2.35 -3.77 -19.40
N LYS A 231 -3.34 -4.65 -19.26
CA LYS A 231 -4.75 -4.24 -19.19
C LYS A 231 -5.00 -3.33 -17.99
N SER A 232 -4.46 -3.70 -16.83
CA SER A 232 -4.59 -2.89 -15.63
C SER A 232 -3.83 -1.56 -15.74
N ALA A 233 -2.69 -1.50 -16.44
CA ALA A 233 -1.96 -0.26 -16.68
C ALA A 233 -2.73 0.70 -17.61
N HIS A 234 -3.32 0.20 -18.69
CA HIS A 234 -4.20 0.99 -19.55
C HIS A 234 -5.40 1.56 -18.77
N ALA A 235 -6.03 0.73 -17.94
CA ALA A 235 -7.15 1.16 -17.10
C ALA A 235 -6.72 2.23 -16.08
N ALA A 236 -5.55 2.06 -15.43
CA ALA A 236 -5.01 3.03 -14.47
C ALA A 236 -4.69 4.38 -15.15
N ALA A 237 -4.08 4.34 -16.32
CA ALA A 237 -3.79 5.54 -17.09
C ALA A 237 -5.08 6.29 -17.48
N ARG A 238 -6.10 5.60 -18.01
CA ARG A 238 -7.41 6.22 -18.32
C ARG A 238 -8.07 6.81 -17.08
N TYR A 239 -8.03 6.10 -15.95
CA TYR A 239 -8.60 6.58 -14.71
C TYR A 239 -7.89 7.83 -14.20
N LEU A 240 -6.55 7.84 -14.19
CA LEU A 240 -5.76 9.01 -13.82
C LEU A 240 -5.99 10.20 -14.77
N LYS A 241 -6.14 9.96 -16.09
CA LYS A 241 -6.47 10.99 -17.07
C LYS A 241 -7.82 11.63 -16.75
N MET A 242 -8.84 10.83 -16.45
CA MET A 242 -10.17 11.28 -16.05
C MET A 242 -10.11 12.12 -14.77
N LEU A 243 -9.41 11.62 -13.74
CA LEU A 243 -9.25 12.33 -12.46
C LEU A 243 -8.50 13.64 -12.62
N HIS A 244 -7.42 13.66 -13.41
CA HIS A 244 -6.70 14.90 -13.71
C HIS A 244 -7.57 15.88 -14.51
N GLY A 245 -8.34 15.40 -15.47
CA GLY A 245 -9.29 16.25 -16.21
C GLY A 245 -10.32 16.92 -15.32
N ARG A 246 -10.68 16.26 -14.20
CA ARG A 246 -11.60 16.82 -13.20
C ARG A 246 -10.97 17.84 -12.25
N PHE A 247 -9.76 17.58 -11.79
CA PHE A 247 -9.12 18.36 -10.72
C PHE A 247 -8.01 19.28 -11.22
N HIS A 248 -7.49 19.07 -12.43
CA HIS A 248 -6.40 19.81 -13.06
C HIS A 248 -5.11 19.87 -12.22
N ASP A 249 -4.94 18.92 -11.30
CA ASP A 249 -3.83 18.83 -10.35
C ASP A 249 -3.52 17.35 -10.08
N TRP A 250 -2.25 16.94 -10.22
CA TRP A 250 -1.87 15.54 -10.01
C TRP A 250 -2.00 15.07 -8.56
N PRO A 251 -1.54 15.84 -7.54
CA PRO A 251 -1.79 15.50 -6.15
C PRO A 251 -3.27 15.29 -5.82
N LEU A 252 -4.17 16.11 -6.35
CA LEU A 252 -5.62 15.91 -6.19
C LEU A 252 -6.13 14.68 -6.95
N ALA A 253 -5.58 14.39 -8.14
CA ALA A 253 -5.91 13.17 -8.88
C ALA A 253 -5.47 11.91 -8.11
N PHE A 254 -4.30 11.92 -7.49
CA PHE A 254 -3.84 10.82 -6.62
C PHE A 254 -4.71 10.68 -5.37
N ALA A 255 -5.08 11.80 -4.74
CA ALA A 255 -6.02 11.78 -3.61
C ALA A 255 -7.37 11.16 -4.01
N ALA A 256 -7.87 11.50 -5.20
CA ALA A 256 -9.12 10.97 -5.72
C ALA A 256 -9.03 9.50 -6.13
N TYR A 257 -7.88 9.05 -6.62
CA TYR A 257 -7.60 7.65 -6.90
C TYR A 257 -7.72 6.79 -5.62
N ASN A 258 -7.15 7.26 -4.52
CA ASN A 258 -7.13 6.53 -3.23
C ASN A 258 -8.45 6.69 -2.44
N ALA A 259 -8.95 7.93 -2.25
CA ALA A 259 -10.09 8.22 -1.37
C ALA A 259 -11.43 8.36 -2.11
N GLY A 260 -11.42 8.33 -3.44
CA GLY A 260 -12.57 8.57 -4.29
C GLY A 260 -12.81 10.05 -4.62
N GLU A 261 -13.13 10.31 -5.89
CA GLU A 261 -13.30 11.66 -6.42
C GLU A 261 -14.41 12.48 -5.75
N GLY A 262 -15.48 11.81 -5.29
CA GLY A 262 -16.58 12.47 -4.61
C GLY A 262 -16.16 13.06 -3.25
N ARG A 263 -15.28 12.37 -2.51
CA ARG A 263 -14.74 12.86 -1.24
C ARG A 263 -13.85 14.07 -1.47
N VAL A 264 -12.88 13.95 -2.38
CA VAL A 264 -11.97 15.05 -2.72
C VAL A 264 -12.75 16.30 -3.16
N GLY A 265 -13.74 16.14 -4.04
CA GLY A 265 -14.58 17.25 -4.48
C GLY A 265 -15.35 17.93 -3.36
N ARG A 266 -15.89 17.17 -2.41
CA ARG A 266 -16.59 17.74 -1.23
C ARG A 266 -15.63 18.53 -0.33
N GLU A 267 -14.43 18.00 -0.07
CA GLU A 267 -13.46 18.69 0.78
C GLU A 267 -12.94 19.98 0.15
N LEU A 268 -12.68 19.99 -1.16
CA LEU A 268 -12.32 21.20 -1.90
C LEU A 268 -13.40 22.27 -1.79
N ALA A 269 -14.65 21.90 -2.03
CA ALA A 269 -15.79 22.83 -1.92
C ALA A 269 -15.98 23.36 -0.49
N ALA A 270 -15.95 22.50 0.51
CA ALA A 270 -16.14 22.85 1.91
C ALA A 270 -15.06 23.80 2.44
N ARG A 271 -13.83 23.67 1.94
CA ARG A 271 -12.66 24.47 2.37
C ARG A 271 -12.37 25.65 1.45
N ARG A 272 -13.04 25.73 0.30
CA ARG A 272 -12.72 26.68 -0.77
C ARG A 272 -11.24 26.59 -1.17
N ALA A 273 -10.73 25.37 -1.17
CA ALA A 273 -9.35 25.06 -1.52
C ALA A 273 -9.26 24.68 -3.01
N SER A 274 -8.08 24.86 -3.60
CA SER A 274 -7.80 24.56 -5.01
C SER A 274 -6.67 23.53 -5.17
N ASP A 275 -6.04 23.09 -4.07
CA ASP A 275 -4.92 22.17 -4.08
C ASP A 275 -5.02 21.13 -2.95
N PHE A 276 -4.14 20.12 -3.02
CA PHE A 276 -4.09 19.04 -2.04
C PHE A 276 -3.72 19.56 -0.62
N ALA A 277 -2.81 20.52 -0.52
CA ALA A 277 -2.35 21.03 0.78
C ALA A 277 -3.52 21.64 1.57
N GLY A 278 -4.44 22.34 0.89
CA GLY A 278 -5.62 22.97 1.50
C GLY A 278 -6.65 21.98 2.05
N ILE A 279 -6.66 20.73 1.59
CA ILE A 279 -7.62 19.70 2.03
C ILE A 279 -6.97 18.53 2.79
N ALA A 280 -5.65 18.39 2.74
CA ALA A 280 -4.95 17.23 3.26
C ALA A 280 -5.31 16.88 4.71
N ALA A 281 -5.42 17.87 5.60
CA ALA A 281 -5.78 17.67 7.01
C ALA A 281 -7.18 17.08 7.22
N HIS A 282 -8.04 17.11 6.20
CA HIS A 282 -9.43 16.67 6.25
C HIS A 282 -9.69 15.38 5.46
N LEU A 283 -8.65 14.87 4.82
CA LEU A 283 -8.67 13.57 4.15
C LEU A 283 -8.30 12.45 5.15
N PRO A 284 -8.68 11.20 4.87
CA PRO A 284 -8.23 10.04 5.63
C PRO A 284 -6.71 10.03 5.82
N ALA A 285 -6.22 9.51 6.96
CA ALA A 285 -4.80 9.45 7.27
C ALA A 285 -4.03 8.66 6.18
N GLU A 286 -4.64 7.59 5.67
CA GLU A 286 -4.12 6.83 4.53
C GLU A 286 -3.88 7.74 3.33
N THR A 287 -4.88 8.52 2.90
CA THR A 287 -4.78 9.40 1.74
C THR A 287 -3.79 10.54 1.95
N ARG A 288 -3.71 11.08 3.17
CA ARG A 288 -2.74 12.12 3.54
C ARG A 288 -1.29 11.65 3.35
N MET A 289 -1.03 10.37 3.58
CA MET A 289 0.30 9.76 3.40
C MET A 289 0.50 9.22 2.00
N TYR A 290 -0.55 8.74 1.37
CA TYR A 290 -0.50 8.17 0.02
C TYR A 290 -0.05 9.17 -1.04
N VAL A 291 -0.64 10.36 -1.06
CA VAL A 291 -0.34 11.37 -2.08
C VAL A 291 1.14 11.78 -2.06
N PRO A 292 1.74 12.19 -0.93
CA PRO A 292 3.15 12.53 -0.88
C PRO A 292 4.07 11.32 -1.15
N LYS A 293 3.64 10.09 -0.80
CA LYS A 293 4.36 8.85 -1.15
C LYS A 293 4.44 8.66 -2.66
N VAL A 294 3.30 8.76 -3.37
CA VAL A 294 3.28 8.65 -4.84
C VAL A 294 4.15 9.71 -5.48
N CYS A 295 4.03 10.96 -5.04
CA CYS A 295 4.86 12.06 -5.53
C CYS A 295 6.35 11.83 -5.30
N ALA A 296 6.75 11.32 -4.13
CA ALA A 296 8.13 10.98 -3.82
C ALA A 296 8.64 9.81 -4.67
N LEU A 297 7.82 8.78 -4.91
CA LEU A 297 8.15 7.69 -5.80
C LEU A 297 8.42 8.19 -7.23
N VAL A 298 7.53 9.00 -7.79
CA VAL A 298 7.74 9.59 -9.12
C VAL A 298 9.03 10.43 -9.16
N ALA A 299 9.26 11.26 -8.13
CA ALA A 299 10.45 12.10 -8.08
C ALA A 299 11.75 11.28 -8.02
N VAL A 300 11.80 10.22 -7.21
CA VAL A 300 13.03 9.41 -7.03
C VAL A 300 13.22 8.44 -8.20
N ARG A 301 12.14 7.77 -8.65
CA ARG A 301 12.24 6.72 -9.67
C ARG A 301 12.34 7.26 -11.09
N ALA A 302 11.72 8.40 -11.37
CA ALA A 302 11.69 8.99 -12.70
C ALA A 302 12.42 10.34 -12.80
N GLY A 303 12.88 10.92 -11.70
CA GLY A 303 13.55 12.20 -11.69
C GLY A 303 12.64 13.40 -11.95
N VAL A 304 11.31 13.25 -11.81
CA VAL A 304 10.34 14.32 -12.12
C VAL A 304 9.68 14.78 -10.83
N ALA A 305 9.94 16.02 -10.44
CA ALA A 305 9.30 16.63 -9.29
C ALA A 305 7.78 16.81 -9.51
N PRO A 306 6.95 16.73 -8.46
CA PRO A 306 5.48 16.73 -8.59
C PRO A 306 4.93 17.88 -9.43
N GLU A 307 5.46 19.09 -9.24
CA GLU A 307 5.08 20.31 -9.96
C GLU A 307 5.53 20.35 -11.42
N LYS A 308 6.38 19.39 -11.83
CA LYS A 308 6.89 19.27 -13.21
C LYS A 308 6.25 18.11 -13.98
N ILE A 309 5.35 17.38 -13.36
CA ILE A 309 4.64 16.31 -14.07
C ILE A 309 3.73 16.96 -15.12
N PRO A 310 3.90 16.66 -16.43
CA PRO A 310 3.09 17.30 -17.46
C PRO A 310 1.63 16.87 -17.37
N ALA A 311 0.74 17.71 -17.87
CA ALA A 311 -0.67 17.34 -18.04
C ALA A 311 -0.81 16.17 -19.06
N PRO A 312 -1.88 15.39 -18.98
CA PRO A 312 -2.19 14.38 -20.00
C PRO A 312 -2.32 15.02 -21.38
N ARG A 313 -1.95 14.28 -22.42
CA ARG A 313 -2.20 14.67 -23.82
C ARG A 313 -3.65 14.36 -24.18
N GLU A 314 -4.22 15.18 -25.05
CA GLU A 314 -5.55 14.93 -25.63
C GLU A 314 -5.62 13.64 -26.45
#